data_b342b8f54cb2891359632bf174965ca5
#
_entry.id   b342b8f54cb2891359632bf174965ca5
#
_cell.length_a   1.000
_cell.length_b   1.000
_cell.length_c   1.000
_cell.angle_alpha   90.00
_cell.angle_beta   90.00
_cell.angle_gamma   90.00
#
_symmetry.space_group_name_H-M   'P 1'
#
loop_
_entity.id
_entity.type
_entity.pdbx_description
1 polymer ?
#
loop_
_entity_poly.entity_id
_entity_poly.type
_entity_poly.pdbx_seq_one_letter_code
_entity_poly.pdbx_strand_id
1 'polypeptide(L)'
;AKYLFTSTQLEQQVLPRLKPMAEALKIACCELAEQNGWKSIEDFKKIKRKITGKHGAPFNIAGKDWQLAEPQISFDQFAEIMALFIGQPSNLKNSIKIIDVLQPIDNALEKIELSKDDIDMVLFIGGSCENPLIRHSVSRHLGRHVESITPRDLRAHVSQGAALYSLFLCGADIDPIKPITSETIYVLTEGE
;
A
#
# COMPACT_ATOMS: atom_id res chain seq x y z
N ALA A 1 -17.43 -2.10 -26.03
CA ALA A 1 -18.40 -2.59 -25.06
C ALA A 1 -19.18 -1.40 -24.54
N LYS A 2 -20.54 -1.44 -24.64
CA LYS A 2 -21.39 -0.41 -24.01
C LYS A 2 -21.18 -0.48 -22.49
N TYR A 3 -20.91 0.66 -21.87
CA TYR A 3 -20.80 0.75 -20.43
C TYR A 3 -22.14 0.32 -19.81
N LEU A 4 -22.10 -0.69 -18.92
CA LEU A 4 -23.28 -1.20 -18.23
C LEU A 4 -23.81 -0.22 -17.19
N PHE A 5 -22.94 0.69 -16.72
CA PHE A 5 -23.22 1.66 -15.66
C PHE A 5 -22.77 3.06 -16.09
N THR A 6 -23.44 4.09 -15.56
CA THR A 6 -22.94 5.46 -15.63
C THR A 6 -21.71 5.63 -14.74
N SER A 7 -20.91 6.68 -14.97
CA SER A 7 -19.74 6.98 -14.11
C SER A 7 -20.14 7.10 -12.64
N THR A 8 -21.25 7.81 -12.35
CA THR A 8 -21.77 7.97 -10.99
C THR A 8 -22.19 6.64 -10.36
N GLN A 9 -22.90 5.78 -11.11
CA GLN A 9 -23.27 4.45 -10.62
C GLN A 9 -22.04 3.59 -10.36
N LEU A 10 -21.04 3.66 -11.24
CA LEU A 10 -19.78 2.94 -11.06
C LEU A 10 -19.09 3.37 -9.77
N GLU A 11 -18.88 4.66 -9.59
CA GLU A 11 -18.13 5.21 -8.45
C GLU A 11 -18.84 5.05 -7.11
N GLN A 12 -20.15 5.31 -7.08
CA GLN A 12 -20.91 5.34 -5.82
C GLN A 12 -21.52 4.00 -5.43
N GLN A 13 -21.79 3.11 -6.38
CA GLN A 13 -22.50 1.88 -6.11
C GLN A 13 -21.73 0.59 -6.40
N VAL A 14 -20.92 0.55 -7.47
CA VAL A 14 -20.19 -0.65 -7.88
C VAL A 14 -18.82 -0.71 -7.23
N LEU A 15 -18.00 0.34 -7.35
CA LEU A 15 -16.64 0.36 -6.81
C LEU A 15 -16.55 0.13 -5.29
N PRO A 16 -17.44 0.70 -4.45
CA PRO A 16 -17.42 0.41 -3.02
C PRO A 16 -17.62 -1.06 -2.68
N ARG A 17 -18.29 -1.82 -3.56
CA ARG A 17 -18.51 -3.27 -3.40
C ARG A 17 -17.35 -4.09 -3.94
N LEU A 18 -16.69 -3.61 -5.00
CA LEU A 18 -15.51 -4.27 -5.58
C LEU A 18 -14.27 -4.12 -4.70
N LYS A 19 -14.09 -2.98 -4.04
CA LYS A 19 -12.91 -2.69 -3.22
C LYS A 19 -12.66 -3.74 -2.12
N PRO A 20 -13.63 -4.13 -1.29
CA PRO A 20 -13.42 -5.17 -0.28
C PRO A 20 -13.07 -6.53 -0.89
N MET A 21 -13.64 -6.87 -2.05
CA MET A 21 -13.35 -8.13 -2.75
C MET A 21 -11.91 -8.14 -3.29
N ALA A 22 -11.48 -7.03 -3.89
CA ALA A 22 -10.09 -6.85 -4.35
C ALA A 22 -9.10 -6.87 -3.19
N GLU A 23 -9.44 -6.22 -2.07
CA GLU A 23 -8.61 -6.23 -0.86
C GLU A 23 -8.46 -7.64 -0.29
N ALA A 24 -9.54 -8.42 -0.22
CA ALA A 24 -9.48 -9.80 0.24
C ALA A 24 -8.57 -10.68 -0.65
N LEU A 25 -8.63 -10.50 -1.98
CA LEU A 25 -7.74 -11.19 -2.91
C LEU A 25 -6.28 -10.78 -2.71
N LYS A 26 -6.01 -9.48 -2.54
CA LYS A 26 -4.68 -8.96 -2.27
C LYS A 26 -4.11 -9.58 -0.98
N ILE A 27 -4.88 -9.56 0.10
CA ILE A 27 -4.48 -10.14 1.39
C ILE A 27 -4.13 -11.63 1.21
N ALA A 28 -5.01 -12.41 0.58
CA ALA A 28 -4.78 -13.83 0.35
C ALA A 28 -3.53 -14.11 -0.50
N CYS A 29 -3.24 -13.27 -1.50
CA CYS A 29 -1.99 -13.36 -2.26
C CYS A 29 -0.76 -13.09 -1.39
N CYS A 30 -0.82 -12.05 -0.54
CA CYS A 30 0.28 -11.68 0.34
C CYS A 30 0.55 -12.74 1.42
N GLU A 31 -0.51 -13.28 2.06
CA GLU A 31 -0.40 -14.34 3.07
C GLU A 31 0.23 -15.61 2.50
N LEU A 32 -0.22 -16.04 1.31
CA LEU A 32 0.38 -17.19 0.62
C LEU A 32 1.84 -16.93 0.24
N ALA A 33 2.16 -15.73 -0.19
CA ALA A 33 3.52 -15.36 -0.51
C ALA A 33 4.43 -15.39 0.72
N GLU A 34 3.97 -14.85 1.84
CA GLU A 34 4.71 -14.87 3.11
C GLU A 34 4.94 -16.29 3.60
N GLN A 35 3.90 -17.16 3.59
CA GLN A 35 4.00 -18.56 4.00
C GLN A 35 5.00 -19.36 3.15
N ASN A 36 5.18 -19.01 1.90
CA ASN A 36 6.07 -19.72 0.95
C ASN A 36 7.41 -19.01 0.72
N GLY A 37 7.64 -17.85 1.36
CA GLY A 37 8.87 -17.08 1.20
C GLY A 37 9.03 -16.42 -0.17
N TRP A 38 7.94 -16.18 -0.90
CA TRP A 38 7.99 -15.50 -2.21
C TRP A 38 8.09 -13.99 -2.02
N LYS A 39 9.16 -13.40 -2.55
CA LYS A 39 9.52 -11.99 -2.28
C LYS A 39 9.74 -11.17 -3.55
N SER A 40 9.91 -11.82 -4.71
CA SER A 40 10.18 -11.13 -5.98
C SER A 40 9.06 -11.34 -7.00
N ILE A 41 9.00 -10.45 -7.99
CA ILE A 41 8.09 -10.59 -9.14
C ILE A 41 8.31 -11.92 -9.87
N GLU A 42 9.57 -12.34 -9.98
CA GLU A 42 9.96 -13.59 -10.63
C GLU A 42 9.41 -14.81 -9.88
N ASP A 43 9.38 -14.78 -8.55
CA ASP A 43 8.78 -15.85 -7.75
C ASP A 43 7.29 -15.97 -8.05
N PHE A 44 6.59 -14.85 -8.05
CA PHE A 44 5.15 -14.82 -8.34
C PHE A 44 4.82 -15.30 -9.76
N LYS A 45 5.59 -14.90 -10.77
CA LYS A 45 5.38 -15.32 -12.17
C LYS A 45 5.56 -16.82 -12.40
N LYS A 46 6.31 -17.52 -11.55
CA LYS A 46 6.48 -18.98 -11.63
C LYS A 46 5.25 -19.74 -11.17
N ILE A 47 4.34 -19.11 -10.42
CA ILE A 47 3.23 -19.77 -9.76
C ILE A 47 2.03 -19.86 -10.70
N LYS A 48 1.64 -21.06 -11.08
CA LYS A 48 0.49 -21.34 -11.96
C LYS A 48 -0.84 -21.52 -11.19
N ARG A 49 -0.98 -20.81 -10.05
CA ARG A 49 -2.16 -20.89 -9.19
C ARG A 49 -3.00 -19.61 -9.31
N LYS A 50 -4.31 -19.77 -9.13
CA LYS A 50 -5.25 -18.65 -8.99
C LYS A 50 -5.79 -18.61 -7.56
N ILE A 51 -6.06 -17.43 -7.09
CA ILE A 51 -6.84 -17.16 -5.86
C ILE A 51 -8.25 -16.81 -6.32
N THR A 52 -9.24 -17.42 -5.68
CA THR A 52 -10.66 -17.14 -5.90
C THR A 52 -11.24 -16.59 -4.60
N GLY A 53 -11.89 -15.45 -4.68
CA GLY A 53 -12.62 -14.84 -3.57
C GLY A 53 -14.08 -15.27 -3.57
N LYS A 54 -14.81 -14.82 -2.55
CA LYS A 54 -16.26 -15.05 -2.47
C LYS A 54 -17.00 -14.09 -3.40
N HIS A 55 -18.14 -14.53 -3.94
CA HIS A 55 -19.03 -13.64 -4.70
C HIS A 55 -19.57 -12.52 -3.82
N GLY A 56 -19.87 -11.36 -4.42
CA GLY A 56 -20.46 -10.22 -3.72
C GLY A 56 -21.93 -10.45 -3.34
N ALA A 57 -22.41 -9.72 -2.34
CA ALA A 57 -23.83 -9.67 -2.04
C ALA A 57 -24.62 -9.08 -3.22
N PRO A 58 -25.87 -9.53 -3.46
CA PRO A 58 -26.76 -8.91 -4.45
C PRO A 58 -27.01 -7.43 -4.13
N PHE A 59 -27.18 -6.62 -5.17
CA PHE A 59 -27.52 -5.20 -5.03
C PHE A 59 -28.36 -4.73 -6.20
N ASN A 60 -29.14 -3.65 -5.99
CA ASN A 60 -30.02 -3.09 -7.02
C ASN A 60 -29.45 -1.77 -7.55
N ILE A 61 -29.46 -1.60 -8.86
CA ILE A 61 -29.17 -0.33 -9.54
C ILE A 61 -30.27 -0.06 -10.55
N ALA A 62 -30.96 1.05 -10.40
CA ALA A 62 -32.01 1.49 -11.32
C ALA A 62 -33.12 0.44 -11.54
N GLY A 63 -33.51 -0.26 -10.47
CA GLY A 63 -34.56 -1.29 -10.52
C GLY A 63 -34.13 -2.65 -11.05
N LYS A 64 -32.83 -2.83 -11.36
CA LYS A 64 -32.26 -4.09 -11.84
C LYS A 64 -31.32 -4.70 -10.79
N ASP A 65 -31.50 -5.97 -10.51
CA ASP A 65 -30.66 -6.70 -9.58
C ASP A 65 -29.36 -7.15 -10.24
N TRP A 66 -28.28 -6.98 -9.50
CA TRP A 66 -26.92 -7.32 -9.89
C TRP A 66 -26.26 -8.14 -8.79
N GLN A 67 -25.37 -9.01 -9.20
CA GLN A 67 -24.46 -9.71 -8.29
C GLN A 67 -23.07 -9.76 -8.90
N LEU A 68 -22.07 -9.41 -8.10
CA LEU A 68 -20.68 -9.55 -8.52
C LEU A 68 -20.28 -11.03 -8.46
N ALA A 69 -19.78 -11.54 -9.57
CA ALA A 69 -19.25 -12.90 -9.64
C ALA A 69 -18.05 -13.09 -8.70
N GLU A 70 -17.68 -14.31 -8.44
CA GLU A 70 -16.47 -14.64 -7.69
C GLU A 70 -15.24 -14.03 -8.35
N PRO A 71 -14.54 -13.13 -7.66
CA PRO A 71 -13.35 -12.51 -8.20
C PRO A 71 -12.21 -13.54 -8.20
N GLN A 72 -11.40 -13.50 -9.24
CA GLN A 72 -10.23 -14.37 -9.38
C GLN A 72 -9.02 -13.56 -9.78
N ILE A 73 -7.86 -13.91 -9.26
CA ILE A 73 -6.58 -13.36 -9.67
C ILE A 73 -5.53 -14.48 -9.75
N SER A 74 -4.73 -14.50 -10.80
CA SER A 74 -3.53 -15.32 -10.84
C SER A 74 -2.35 -14.60 -10.19
N PHE A 75 -1.35 -15.34 -9.71
CA PHE A 75 -0.14 -14.72 -9.18
C PHE A 75 0.62 -13.91 -10.24
N ASP A 76 0.56 -14.32 -11.50
CA ASP A 76 1.12 -13.57 -12.62
C ASP A 76 0.41 -12.22 -12.81
N GLN A 77 -0.92 -12.20 -12.80
CA GLN A 77 -1.71 -10.95 -12.83
C GLN A 77 -1.42 -10.05 -11.62
N PHE A 78 -1.32 -10.63 -10.43
CA PHE A 78 -0.96 -9.90 -9.22
C PHE A 78 0.44 -9.29 -9.33
N ALA A 79 1.41 -10.05 -9.84
CA ALA A 79 2.77 -9.57 -10.09
C ALA A 79 2.80 -8.40 -11.09
N GLU A 80 2.05 -8.47 -12.18
CA GLU A 80 1.94 -7.37 -13.17
C GLU A 80 1.35 -6.08 -12.56
N ILE A 81 0.33 -6.22 -11.71
CA ILE A 81 -0.23 -5.07 -10.98
C ILE A 81 0.82 -4.51 -10.01
N MET A 82 1.45 -5.36 -9.21
CA MET A 82 2.41 -4.95 -8.19
C MET A 82 3.68 -4.35 -8.79
N ALA A 83 4.09 -4.77 -9.97
CA ALA A 83 5.25 -4.21 -10.68
C ALA A 83 5.14 -2.68 -10.83
N LEU A 84 3.93 -2.15 -11.06
CA LEU A 84 3.69 -0.71 -11.13
C LEU A 84 4.01 0.02 -9.82
N PHE A 85 3.66 -0.61 -8.69
CA PHE A 85 3.85 0.00 -7.36
C PHE A 85 5.29 -0.06 -6.85
N ILE A 86 6.11 -0.94 -7.43
CA ILE A 86 7.51 -1.12 -7.03
C ILE A 86 8.51 -0.68 -8.10
N GLY A 87 8.07 0.19 -9.02
CA GLY A 87 8.94 0.81 -10.05
C GLY A 87 9.49 -0.17 -11.09
N GLN A 88 8.84 -1.33 -11.28
CA GLN A 88 9.29 -2.32 -12.27
C GLN A 88 8.48 -2.24 -13.58
N PRO A 89 9.05 -2.73 -14.70
CA PRO A 89 8.33 -2.82 -15.97
C PRO A 89 7.06 -3.67 -15.84
N SER A 90 5.95 -3.14 -16.35
CA SER A 90 4.66 -3.82 -16.40
C SER A 90 3.97 -3.56 -17.72
N ASN A 91 3.26 -4.54 -18.24
CA ASN A 91 2.43 -4.41 -19.44
C ASN A 91 1.25 -3.45 -19.23
N LEU A 92 0.90 -3.15 -17.98
CA LEU A 92 -0.19 -2.24 -17.59
C LEU A 92 0.24 -0.77 -17.54
N LYS A 93 1.54 -0.46 -17.63
CA LYS A 93 2.09 0.90 -17.44
C LYS A 93 1.45 1.96 -18.33
N ASN A 94 1.08 1.63 -19.55
CA ASN A 94 0.47 2.57 -20.49
C ASN A 94 -1.01 2.88 -20.20
N SER A 95 -1.64 2.11 -19.32
CA SER A 95 -3.07 2.23 -19.00
C SER A 95 -3.33 2.93 -17.68
N ILE A 96 -2.35 2.99 -16.77
CA ILE A 96 -2.52 3.50 -15.41
C ILE A 96 -1.28 4.30 -15.01
N LYS A 97 -1.49 5.58 -14.64
CA LYS A 97 -0.43 6.42 -14.08
C LYS A 97 -0.39 6.20 -12.56
N ILE A 98 0.61 5.48 -12.09
CA ILE A 98 0.84 5.22 -10.65
C ILE A 98 2.23 5.77 -10.30
N ILE A 99 2.33 6.40 -9.14
CA ILE A 99 3.60 6.72 -8.48
C ILE A 99 3.99 5.47 -7.69
N ASP A 100 5.18 4.95 -7.94
CA ASP A 100 5.70 3.79 -7.20
C ASP A 100 6.12 4.17 -5.78
N VAL A 101 6.30 3.15 -4.93
CA VAL A 101 6.64 3.36 -3.51
C VAL A 101 8.09 3.79 -3.29
N LEU A 102 8.95 3.72 -4.31
CA LEU A 102 10.37 4.05 -4.22
C LEU A 102 10.61 5.54 -4.46
N GLN A 103 9.86 6.16 -5.35
CA GLN A 103 9.99 7.58 -5.67
C GLN A 103 9.80 8.50 -4.44
N PRO A 104 8.79 8.32 -3.56
CA PRO A 104 8.70 9.11 -2.33
C PRO A 104 9.89 8.96 -1.40
N ILE A 105 10.54 7.78 -1.38
CA ILE A 105 11.76 7.55 -0.59
C ILE A 105 12.90 8.37 -1.15
N ASP A 106 13.14 8.29 -2.47
CA ASP A 106 14.20 9.06 -3.13
C ASP A 106 13.98 10.57 -2.95
N ASN A 107 12.75 11.05 -3.13
CA ASN A 107 12.40 12.46 -2.91
C ASN A 107 12.63 12.92 -1.45
N ALA A 108 12.35 12.04 -0.47
CA ALA A 108 12.57 12.36 0.93
C ALA A 108 14.07 12.46 1.25
N LEU A 109 14.88 11.55 0.73
CA LEU A 109 16.33 11.57 0.90
C LEU A 109 16.95 12.82 0.24
N GLU A 110 16.54 13.14 -0.99
CA GLU A 110 16.99 14.34 -1.69
C GLU A 110 16.66 15.62 -0.91
N LYS A 111 15.45 15.72 -0.36
CA LYS A 111 15.00 16.89 0.40
C LYS A 111 15.85 17.17 1.65
N ILE A 112 16.39 16.13 2.26
CA ILE A 112 17.24 16.23 3.46
C ILE A 112 18.72 16.05 3.16
N GLU A 113 19.11 16.03 1.88
CA GLU A 113 20.49 15.89 1.38
C GLU A 113 21.20 14.63 1.91
N LEU A 114 20.44 13.53 2.11
CA LEU A 114 21.01 12.22 2.47
C LEU A 114 21.02 11.28 1.27
N SER A 115 22.00 10.39 1.28
CA SER A 115 22.13 9.26 0.34
C SER A 115 21.51 8.00 0.95
N LYS A 116 21.33 6.95 0.14
CA LYS A 116 20.90 5.64 0.64
C LYS A 116 21.91 5.00 1.58
N ASP A 117 23.19 5.34 1.42
CA ASP A 117 24.29 4.81 2.24
C ASP A 117 24.27 5.40 3.66
N ASP A 118 23.55 6.51 3.86
CA ASP A 118 23.37 7.15 5.18
C ASP A 118 22.20 6.53 5.98
N ILE A 119 21.50 5.54 5.41
CA ILE A 119 20.36 4.87 6.06
C ILE A 119 20.83 3.57 6.69
N ASP A 120 20.77 3.48 8.01
CA ASP A 120 21.13 2.29 8.77
C ASP A 120 19.96 1.30 8.87
N MET A 121 18.73 1.81 8.93
CA MET A 121 17.55 0.99 9.26
C MET A 121 16.30 1.45 8.53
N VAL A 122 15.46 0.49 8.14
CA VAL A 122 14.09 0.72 7.68
C VAL A 122 13.08 -0.02 8.55
N LEU A 123 12.09 0.71 9.06
CA LEU A 123 11.00 0.15 9.84
C LEU A 123 9.73 0.09 8.97
N PHE A 124 9.21 -1.12 8.75
CA PHE A 124 7.97 -1.33 8.02
C PHE A 124 6.77 -1.30 8.96
N ILE A 125 5.81 -0.39 8.75
CA ILE A 125 4.56 -0.29 9.52
C ILE A 125 3.38 -0.03 8.57
N GLY A 126 2.18 -0.40 9.03
CA GLY A 126 0.94 -0.25 8.28
C GLY A 126 0.62 -1.44 7.36
N GLY A 127 -0.66 -1.59 7.02
CA GLY A 127 -1.17 -2.75 6.28
C GLY A 127 -0.59 -2.95 4.88
N SER A 128 -0.11 -1.89 4.22
CA SER A 128 0.56 -2.02 2.91
C SER A 128 1.89 -2.77 3.02
N CYS A 129 2.55 -2.69 4.17
CA CYS A 129 3.80 -3.39 4.44
C CYS A 129 3.62 -4.88 4.74
N GLU A 130 2.39 -5.39 4.82
CA GLU A 130 2.10 -6.83 4.83
C GLU A 130 2.45 -7.49 3.48
N ASN A 131 2.56 -6.69 2.42
CA ASN A 131 2.95 -7.20 1.11
C ASN A 131 4.46 -7.45 1.03
N PRO A 132 4.91 -8.72 0.88
CA PRO A 132 6.33 -9.06 0.83
C PRO A 132 7.07 -8.45 -0.37
N LEU A 133 6.37 -8.20 -1.50
CA LEU A 133 6.96 -7.53 -2.66
C LEU A 133 7.35 -6.09 -2.35
N ILE A 134 6.53 -5.38 -1.60
CA ILE A 134 6.83 -3.98 -1.20
C ILE A 134 8.04 -3.97 -0.26
N ARG A 135 8.03 -4.78 0.81
CA ARG A 135 9.16 -4.84 1.75
C ARG A 135 10.47 -5.20 1.05
N HIS A 136 10.44 -6.24 0.22
CA HIS A 136 11.62 -6.68 -0.51
C HIS A 136 12.13 -5.60 -1.47
N SER A 137 11.24 -4.92 -2.19
CA SER A 137 11.62 -3.87 -3.13
C SER A 137 12.23 -2.66 -2.43
N VAL A 138 11.65 -2.22 -1.32
CA VAL A 138 12.19 -1.11 -0.51
C VAL A 138 13.55 -1.49 0.09
N SER A 139 13.66 -2.66 0.74
CA SER A 139 14.94 -3.10 1.32
C SER A 139 16.04 -3.24 0.26
N ARG A 140 15.69 -3.74 -0.93
CA ARG A 140 16.64 -3.85 -2.05
C ARG A 140 17.04 -2.48 -2.60
N HIS A 141 16.11 -1.53 -2.64
CA HIS A 141 16.33 -0.18 -3.14
C HIS A 141 17.25 0.64 -2.22
N LEU A 142 17.07 0.50 -0.92
CA LEU A 142 17.93 1.16 0.08
C LEU A 142 19.32 0.52 0.18
N GLY A 143 19.43 -0.79 -0.04
CA GLY A 143 20.71 -1.49 -0.04
C GLY A 143 20.79 -2.62 0.99
N ARG A 144 21.80 -3.49 0.83
CA ARG A 144 21.97 -4.68 1.70
C ARG A 144 22.49 -4.35 3.09
N HIS A 145 23.07 -3.17 3.28
CA HIS A 145 23.59 -2.68 4.57
C HIS A 145 22.46 -2.24 5.50
N VAL A 146 21.29 -1.89 4.95
CA VAL A 146 20.16 -1.37 5.71
C VAL A 146 19.44 -2.49 6.45
N GLU A 147 19.37 -2.38 7.77
CA GLU A 147 18.59 -3.30 8.61
C GLU A 147 17.09 -3.13 8.36
N SER A 148 16.39 -4.23 8.10
CA SER A 148 14.95 -4.22 7.82
C SER A 148 14.18 -4.78 9.00
N ILE A 149 13.44 -3.93 9.71
CA ILE A 149 12.61 -4.30 10.85
C ILE A 149 11.15 -4.41 10.41
N THR A 150 10.56 -5.59 10.61
CA THR A 150 9.16 -5.86 10.34
C THR A 150 8.48 -6.34 11.63
N PRO A 151 7.76 -5.48 12.35
CA PRO A 151 7.03 -5.85 13.56
C PRO A 151 5.91 -6.88 13.28
N ARG A 152 5.49 -7.62 14.32
CA ARG A 152 4.47 -8.67 14.17
C ARG A 152 3.08 -8.12 13.81
N ASP A 153 2.71 -6.97 14.36
CA ASP A 153 1.40 -6.35 14.15
C ASP A 153 1.54 -5.02 13.45
N LEU A 154 1.72 -5.08 12.14
CA LEU A 154 1.96 -3.92 11.30
C LEU A 154 0.81 -2.89 11.31
N ARG A 155 -0.43 -3.36 11.53
CA ARG A 155 -1.62 -2.48 11.48
C ARG A 155 -1.85 -1.74 12.78
N ALA A 156 -1.53 -2.36 13.92
CA ALA A 156 -1.79 -1.78 15.24
C ALA A 156 -0.69 -0.82 15.72
N HIS A 157 0.49 -0.78 15.09
CA HIS A 157 1.63 0.00 15.58
C HIS A 157 1.34 1.50 15.73
N VAL A 158 0.59 2.09 14.78
CA VAL A 158 0.24 3.51 14.86
C VAL A 158 -0.68 3.79 16.05
N SER A 159 -1.71 2.96 16.27
CA SER A 159 -2.62 3.11 17.40
C SER A 159 -1.96 2.82 18.74
N GLN A 160 -1.06 1.82 18.79
CA GLN A 160 -0.24 1.52 19.98
C GLN A 160 0.70 2.69 20.30
N GLY A 161 1.36 3.26 19.29
CA GLY A 161 2.20 4.44 19.44
C GLY A 161 1.43 5.65 19.96
N ALA A 162 0.23 5.90 19.43
CA ALA A 162 -0.65 6.97 19.89
C ALA A 162 -1.09 6.77 21.36
N ALA A 163 -1.39 5.53 21.75
CA ALA A 163 -1.74 5.20 23.14
C ALA A 163 -0.55 5.42 24.08
N LEU A 164 0.65 5.00 23.70
CA LEU A 164 1.87 5.26 24.49
C LEU A 164 2.16 6.76 24.58
N TYR A 165 2.03 7.49 23.49
CA TYR A 165 2.22 8.94 23.48
C TYR A 165 1.24 9.66 24.43
N SER A 166 -0.04 9.25 24.40
CA SER A 166 -1.04 9.77 25.34
C SER A 166 -0.66 9.50 26.81
N LEU A 167 -0.10 8.32 27.12
CA LEU A 167 0.39 8.02 28.47
C LEU A 167 1.56 8.92 28.89
N PHE A 168 2.49 9.23 28.00
CA PHE A 168 3.59 10.15 28.29
C PHE A 168 3.08 11.57 28.57
N LEU A 169 2.16 12.09 27.77
CA LEU A 169 1.60 13.41 27.96
C LEU A 169 0.78 13.54 29.25
N CYS A 170 -0.08 12.52 29.54
CA CYS A 170 -1.00 12.59 30.67
C CYS A 170 -0.38 12.08 31.98
N GLY A 171 0.59 11.18 31.92
CA GLY A 171 1.14 10.50 33.10
C GLY A 171 2.52 10.98 33.55
N ALA A 172 3.36 11.39 32.62
CA ALA A 172 4.73 11.78 32.91
C ALA A 172 5.05 13.26 32.63
N ASP A 173 4.11 13.99 32.05
CA ASP A 173 4.30 15.38 31.58
C ASP A 173 5.56 15.53 30.70
N ILE A 174 5.80 14.51 29.86
CA ILE A 174 6.92 14.43 28.93
C ILE A 174 6.36 14.46 27.53
N ASP A 175 6.82 15.38 26.69
CA ASP A 175 6.59 15.35 25.25
C ASP A 175 7.80 14.74 24.53
N PRO A 176 7.78 13.43 24.22
CA PRO A 176 8.88 12.75 23.56
C PRO A 176 9.00 13.10 22.08
N ILE A 177 7.96 13.74 21.50
CA ILE A 177 7.89 14.05 20.08
C ILE A 177 7.81 15.56 19.91
N LYS A 178 8.82 16.13 19.25
CA LYS A 178 8.75 17.53 18.79
C LYS A 178 8.08 17.56 17.43
N PRO A 179 6.85 18.09 17.32
CA PRO A 179 6.20 18.21 16.03
C PRO A 179 6.99 19.16 15.12
N ILE A 180 7.19 18.75 13.89
CA ILE A 180 7.80 19.57 12.84
C ILE A 180 6.82 19.70 11.67
N THR A 181 6.87 20.79 10.95
CA THR A 181 6.14 20.94 9.69
C THR A 181 6.99 20.36 8.55
N SER A 182 6.38 19.59 7.68
CA SER A 182 7.04 19.02 6.49
C SER A 182 7.33 20.08 5.43
N GLU A 183 6.67 21.25 5.54
CA GLU A 183 6.80 22.38 4.60
C GLU A 183 6.88 23.69 5.36
N THR A 184 7.51 24.69 4.74
CA THR A 184 7.60 26.03 5.29
C THR A 184 6.22 26.67 5.31
N ILE A 185 5.79 27.14 6.48
CA ILE A 185 4.56 27.92 6.64
C ILE A 185 4.88 29.38 6.36
N TYR A 186 4.25 29.97 5.34
CA TYR A 186 4.34 31.38 5.03
C TYR A 186 3.14 32.11 5.63
N VAL A 187 3.39 33.17 6.36
CA VAL A 187 2.36 34.12 6.84
C VAL A 187 2.41 35.34 5.95
N LEU A 188 1.31 35.57 5.21
CA LEU A 188 1.15 36.84 4.48
C LEU A 188 0.82 37.92 5.48
N THR A 189 1.72 38.89 5.62
CA THR A 189 1.44 40.13 6.34
C THR A 189 1.10 41.22 5.33
N GLU A 190 -0.02 41.92 5.51
CA GLU A 190 -0.27 43.17 4.78
C GLU A 190 0.79 44.17 5.23
N GLY A 191 1.61 44.60 4.25
CA GLY A 191 2.56 45.68 4.50
C GLY A 191 1.82 47.01 4.66
N GLU A 192 2.17 47.76 5.67
CA GLU A 192 1.79 49.16 5.82
C GLU A 192 2.40 50.02 4.72
#